data_10c7254a1ee7b7b64a5ce63755065a16
#
_entry.id   10c7254a1ee7b7b64a5ce63755065a16
#
_cell.length_a   1.000
_cell.length_b   1.000
_cell.length_c   1.000
_cell.angle_alpha   90.00
_cell.angle_beta   90.00
_cell.angle_gamma   90.00
#
_symmetry.space_group_name_H-M   'P 1'
#
loop_
_entity.id
_entity.type
_entity.pdbx_description
1 polymer ?
#
loop_
_entity_poly.entity_id
_entity_poly.type
_entity_poly.pdbx_seq_one_letter_code
_entity_poly.pdbx_strand_id
1 'polypeptide(L)'
;ADQQIQRKAVEDKKIEQQELILKYRDNAAAFALEAATSREEKIKLINQEYSDHLQRMRNGGGFGTVANGYNSYESFIGNYGFACPRDNIRGILDSYYTCQCTSYAAYKAVEYWGPHIRVTGWGNAYSWAAAARSLGYRVDRTPSAHSIAQTASGAWGHVMWVESVNANGTMNVSEYNNLYSSRSGQWGDFGYRVGVSPAGYYFIHFD
;
A
#
# COMPACT_ATOMS: atom_id res chain seq x y z
N ALA A 1 18.84 -32.42 15.38
CA ALA A 1 19.34 -31.03 15.33
C ALA A 1 19.66 -30.59 13.89
N ASP A 2 20.39 -31.39 13.12
CA ASP A 2 20.84 -31.04 11.76
C ASP A 2 19.72 -30.86 10.74
N GLN A 3 18.69 -31.71 10.77
CA GLN A 3 17.55 -31.60 9.85
C GLN A 3 16.67 -30.35 10.11
N GLN A 4 16.58 -29.88 11.34
CA GLN A 4 15.84 -28.66 11.65
C GLN A 4 16.59 -27.42 11.16
N ILE A 5 17.90 -27.40 11.28
CA ILE A 5 18.76 -26.32 10.78
C ILE A 5 18.67 -26.24 9.26
N GLN A 6 18.74 -27.40 8.58
CA GLN A 6 18.61 -27.47 7.12
C GLN A 6 17.22 -27.04 6.63
N ARG A 7 16.13 -27.41 7.31
CA ARG A 7 14.77 -26.98 6.97
C ARG A 7 14.62 -25.47 7.14
N LYS A 8 15.16 -24.91 8.21
CA LYS A 8 15.12 -23.47 8.42
C LYS A 8 15.90 -22.70 7.34
N ALA A 9 17.09 -23.16 6.99
CA ALA A 9 17.90 -22.56 5.92
C ALA A 9 17.23 -22.62 4.53
N VAL A 10 16.47 -23.68 4.24
CA VAL A 10 15.68 -23.78 3.00
C VAL A 10 14.49 -22.81 3.02
N GLU A 11 13.83 -22.66 4.17
CA GLU A 11 12.71 -21.72 4.32
C GLU A 11 13.17 -20.27 4.21
N ASP A 12 14.30 -19.92 4.86
CA ASP A 12 14.90 -18.59 4.78
C ASP A 12 15.29 -18.24 3.32
N LYS A 13 15.85 -19.18 2.57
CA LYS A 13 16.14 -18.99 1.14
C LYS A 13 14.90 -18.84 0.27
N LYS A 14 13.82 -19.53 0.58
CA LYS A 14 12.54 -19.35 -0.14
C LYS A 14 11.97 -17.96 0.07
N ILE A 15 12.02 -17.47 1.31
CA ILE A 15 11.58 -16.12 1.64
C ILE A 15 12.39 -15.10 0.86
N GLU A 16 13.72 -15.20 0.88
CA GLU A 16 14.63 -14.32 0.15
C GLU A 16 14.36 -14.35 -1.37
N GLN A 17 14.11 -15.52 -1.95
CA GLN A 17 13.74 -15.66 -3.36
C GLN A 17 12.39 -15.02 -3.67
N GLN A 18 11.40 -15.17 -2.80
CA GLN A 18 10.09 -14.56 -2.97
C GLN A 18 10.17 -13.03 -2.89
N GLU A 19 10.92 -12.48 -1.96
CA GLU A 19 11.18 -11.05 -1.84
C GLU A 19 11.88 -10.50 -3.10
N LEU A 20 12.85 -11.23 -3.62
CA LEU A 20 13.56 -10.86 -4.85
C LEU A 20 12.63 -10.86 -6.08
N ILE A 21 11.78 -11.87 -6.21
CA ILE A 21 10.79 -11.96 -7.28
C ILE A 21 9.79 -10.81 -7.20
N LEU A 22 9.29 -10.49 -6.01
CA LEU A 22 8.41 -9.35 -5.78
C LEU A 22 9.09 -8.03 -6.20
N LYS A 23 10.31 -7.82 -5.76
CA LYS A 23 11.09 -6.61 -6.09
C LYS A 23 11.32 -6.45 -7.60
N TYR A 24 11.66 -7.53 -8.31
CA TYR A 24 11.84 -7.48 -9.77
C TYR A 24 10.53 -7.23 -10.50
N ARG A 25 9.44 -7.84 -10.07
CA ARG A 25 8.11 -7.63 -10.66
C ARG A 25 7.64 -6.20 -10.46
N ASP A 26 7.80 -5.65 -9.27
CA ASP A 26 7.37 -4.28 -8.95
C ASP A 26 8.19 -3.26 -9.74
N ASN A 27 9.49 -3.50 -9.94
CA ASN A 27 10.33 -2.68 -10.80
C ASN A 27 9.91 -2.75 -12.28
N ALA A 28 9.53 -3.91 -12.78
CA ALA A 28 9.10 -4.06 -14.18
C ALA A 28 7.80 -3.31 -14.46
N ALA A 29 6.83 -3.38 -13.55
CA ALA A 29 5.59 -2.62 -13.65
C ALA A 29 5.85 -1.10 -13.60
N ALA A 30 6.76 -0.66 -12.73
CA ALA A 30 7.16 0.73 -12.61
C ALA A 30 7.79 1.26 -13.91
N PHE A 31 8.70 0.51 -14.52
CA PHE A 31 9.33 0.91 -15.79
C PHE A 31 8.33 0.96 -16.94
N ALA A 32 7.41 0.00 -17.05
CA ALA A 32 6.37 0.00 -18.06
C ALA A 32 5.48 1.24 -17.97
N LEU A 33 5.15 1.64 -16.75
CA LEU A 33 4.31 2.79 -16.49
C LEU A 33 5.05 4.13 -16.71
N GLU A 34 6.34 4.20 -16.36
CA GLU A 34 7.19 5.37 -16.64
C GLU A 34 7.43 5.57 -18.15
N ALA A 35 7.53 4.49 -18.92
CA ALA A 35 7.69 4.52 -20.36
C ALA A 35 6.39 4.88 -21.12
N ALA A 36 5.23 4.83 -20.49
CA ALA A 36 3.97 5.16 -21.13
C ALA A 36 3.86 6.65 -21.44
N THR A 37 3.75 6.98 -22.72
CA THR A 37 3.78 8.36 -23.22
C THR A 37 2.40 8.99 -23.37
N SER A 38 1.36 8.19 -23.56
CA SER A 38 0.01 8.68 -23.75
C SER A 38 -0.87 8.53 -22.51
N ARG A 39 -1.87 9.38 -22.39
CA ARG A 39 -2.85 9.30 -21.30
C ARG A 39 -3.63 7.97 -21.32
N GLU A 40 -3.93 7.49 -22.52
CA GLU A 40 -4.69 6.23 -22.69
C GLU A 40 -3.86 5.01 -22.28
N GLU A 41 -2.58 4.99 -22.66
CA GLU A 41 -1.65 3.95 -22.21
C GLU A 41 -1.50 3.95 -20.69
N LYS A 42 -1.38 5.13 -20.08
CA LYS A 42 -1.33 5.25 -18.61
C LYS A 42 -2.59 4.71 -17.94
N ILE A 43 -3.77 5.04 -18.44
CA ILE A 43 -5.06 4.53 -17.94
C ILE A 43 -5.12 3.01 -18.10
N LYS A 44 -4.71 2.49 -19.25
CA LYS A 44 -4.67 1.04 -19.50
C LYS A 44 -3.74 0.33 -18.50
N LEU A 45 -2.55 0.87 -18.28
CA LEU A 45 -1.59 0.32 -17.33
C LEU A 45 -2.09 0.40 -15.88
N ILE A 46 -2.74 1.49 -15.49
CA ILE A 46 -3.36 1.61 -14.16
C ILE A 46 -4.45 0.56 -13.96
N ASN A 47 -5.31 0.35 -14.96
CA ASN A 47 -6.36 -0.66 -14.89
C ASN A 47 -5.78 -2.08 -14.88
N GLN A 48 -4.72 -2.33 -15.62
CA GLN A 48 -4.02 -3.61 -15.61
C GLN A 48 -3.41 -3.88 -14.23
N GLU A 49 -2.69 -2.91 -13.69
CA GLU A 49 -2.06 -3.04 -12.37
C GLU A 49 -3.09 -3.24 -11.25
N TYR A 50 -4.23 -2.56 -11.36
CA TYR A 50 -5.35 -2.80 -10.46
C TYR A 50 -5.91 -4.22 -10.57
N SER A 51 -6.07 -4.73 -11.79
CA SER A 51 -6.52 -6.10 -12.03
C SER A 51 -5.51 -7.12 -11.48
N ASP A 52 -4.22 -6.89 -11.71
CA ASP A 52 -3.15 -7.73 -11.21
C ASP A 52 -3.07 -7.68 -9.68
N HIS A 53 -3.27 -6.50 -9.08
CA HIS A 53 -3.43 -6.33 -7.64
C HIS A 53 -4.56 -7.21 -7.11
N LEU A 54 -5.76 -7.14 -7.69
CA LEU A 54 -6.88 -7.98 -7.29
C LEU A 54 -6.60 -9.48 -7.47
N GLN A 55 -5.90 -9.88 -8.52
CA GLN A 55 -5.51 -11.28 -8.73
C GLN A 55 -4.49 -11.76 -7.69
N ARG A 56 -3.50 -10.95 -7.39
CA ARG A 56 -2.51 -11.25 -6.34
C ARG A 56 -3.20 -11.48 -5.00
N MET A 57 -4.17 -10.63 -4.67
CA MET A 57 -4.97 -10.75 -3.45
C MET A 57 -5.79 -12.03 -3.38
N ARG A 58 -6.40 -12.43 -4.51
CA ARG A 58 -7.20 -13.66 -4.60
C ARG A 58 -6.33 -14.93 -4.50
N ASN A 59 -5.12 -14.89 -5.04
CA ASN A 59 -4.23 -16.05 -5.11
C ASN A 59 -3.36 -16.23 -3.86
N GLY A 60 -3.59 -15.46 -2.80
CA GLY A 60 -2.84 -15.58 -1.54
C GLY A 60 -1.38 -15.15 -1.65
N GLY A 61 -1.06 -14.29 -2.62
CA GLY A 61 0.28 -13.72 -2.81
C GLY A 61 0.65 -12.63 -1.82
N GLY A 62 -0.18 -12.40 -0.81
CA GLY A 62 0.13 -11.57 0.35
C GLY A 62 0.41 -12.46 1.55
N PHE A 63 1.34 -12.07 2.39
CA PHE A 63 1.65 -12.74 3.64
C PHE A 63 0.44 -12.71 4.58
N GLY A 64 -0.25 -13.85 4.63
CA GLY A 64 -1.28 -14.08 5.62
C GLY A 64 -2.67 -13.52 5.25
N THR A 65 -3.67 -14.33 5.53
CA THR A 65 -5.04 -13.85 5.68
C THR A 65 -5.02 -12.71 6.69
N VAL A 66 -5.37 -11.52 6.26
CA VAL A 66 -5.63 -10.42 7.18
C VAL A 66 -6.61 -10.96 8.22
N ALA A 67 -6.32 -10.70 9.48
CA ALA A 67 -7.17 -11.15 10.57
C ALA A 67 -8.63 -10.90 10.22
N ASN A 68 -9.41 -11.95 9.97
CA ASN A 68 -10.83 -12.04 9.65
C ASN A 68 -11.18 -12.66 8.28
N GLY A 69 -10.20 -13.21 7.51
CA GLY A 69 -10.49 -14.02 6.32
C GLY A 69 -10.87 -13.25 5.05
N TYR A 70 -10.58 -11.96 4.98
CA TYR A 70 -10.78 -11.20 3.76
C TYR A 70 -9.59 -11.32 2.82
N ASN A 71 -9.84 -11.48 1.52
CA ASN A 71 -8.83 -11.75 0.50
C ASN A 71 -8.31 -10.49 -0.19
N SER A 72 -8.97 -9.36 -0.01
CA SER A 72 -8.58 -8.07 -0.57
C SER A 72 -9.22 -6.93 0.20
N TYR A 73 -8.67 -5.73 0.05
CA TYR A 73 -9.28 -4.55 0.63
C TYR A 73 -10.71 -4.33 0.12
N GLU A 74 -10.95 -4.57 -1.15
CA GLU A 74 -12.27 -4.46 -1.79
C GLU A 74 -13.25 -5.49 -1.23
N SER A 75 -12.82 -6.72 -0.97
CA SER A 75 -13.70 -7.73 -0.36
C SER A 75 -13.98 -7.40 1.11
N PHE A 76 -13.05 -6.77 1.78
CA PHE A 76 -13.20 -6.30 3.14
C PHE A 76 -14.23 -5.17 3.26
N ILE A 77 -14.16 -4.16 2.39
CA ILE A 77 -15.13 -3.05 2.39
C ILE A 77 -16.49 -3.42 1.84
N GLY A 78 -16.64 -4.64 1.29
CA GLY A 78 -17.89 -5.15 0.74
C GLY A 78 -18.24 -4.55 -0.62
N ASN A 79 -19.42 -4.90 -1.13
CA ASN A 79 -19.91 -4.46 -2.43
C ASN A 79 -20.56 -3.06 -2.38
N TYR A 80 -19.90 -2.11 -1.74
CA TYR A 80 -20.43 -0.74 -1.68
C TYR A 80 -20.23 0.06 -2.98
N GLY A 81 -19.61 -0.55 -4.00
CA GLY A 81 -19.26 0.14 -5.23
C GLY A 81 -18.32 1.31 -4.97
N PHE A 82 -18.43 2.37 -5.76
CA PHE A 82 -17.61 3.58 -5.57
C PHE A 82 -18.17 4.55 -4.53
N ALA A 83 -19.38 4.32 -4.05
CA ALA A 83 -20.01 5.09 -2.99
C ALA A 83 -19.79 4.38 -1.65
N CYS A 84 -18.61 4.51 -1.09
CA CYS A 84 -18.39 4.05 0.27
C CYS A 84 -19.32 4.80 1.23
N PRO A 85 -20.04 4.08 2.11
CA PRO A 85 -20.84 4.74 3.13
C PRO A 85 -19.92 5.61 3.97
N ARG A 86 -20.16 6.90 3.96
CA ARG A 86 -19.29 7.88 4.59
C ARG A 86 -19.18 7.74 6.10
N ASP A 87 -20.08 7.02 6.76
CA ASP A 87 -20.39 7.39 8.12
C ASP A 87 -20.24 6.30 9.17
N ASN A 88 -20.17 4.99 8.88
CA ASN A 88 -20.33 4.03 9.96
C ASN A 88 -19.55 2.71 9.88
N ILE A 89 -18.76 2.49 8.85
CA ILE A 89 -18.00 1.25 8.76
C ILE A 89 -16.54 1.56 9.04
N ARG A 90 -16.08 1.16 10.20
CA ARG A 90 -14.66 1.26 10.55
C ARG A 90 -13.87 0.26 9.72
N GLY A 91 -12.64 0.63 9.35
CA GLY A 91 -11.70 -0.27 8.71
C GLY A 91 -11.41 -1.50 9.59
N ILE A 92 -10.88 -2.54 8.98
CA ILE A 92 -10.56 -3.81 9.64
C ILE A 92 -9.66 -3.65 10.87
N LEU A 93 -8.89 -2.58 10.89
CA LEU A 93 -7.96 -2.25 11.96
C LEU A 93 -8.62 -1.41 13.06
N ASP A 94 -9.94 -1.41 13.08
CA ASP A 94 -10.79 -0.92 14.18
C ASP A 94 -10.71 0.58 14.49
N SER A 95 -10.03 1.36 13.68
CA SER A 95 -9.84 2.79 13.95
C SER A 95 -9.96 3.70 12.74
N TYR A 96 -10.18 3.14 11.56
CA TYR A 96 -10.29 3.90 10.31
C TYR A 96 -11.59 3.60 9.58
N TYR A 97 -12.13 4.62 8.95
CA TYR A 97 -13.27 4.44 8.05
C TYR A 97 -12.83 3.76 6.76
N THR A 98 -13.61 2.83 6.25
CA THR A 98 -13.36 2.18 4.96
C THR A 98 -13.33 3.19 3.83
N CYS A 99 -12.67 2.84 2.73
CA CYS A 99 -12.49 3.70 1.56
C CYS A 99 -11.73 5.01 1.81
N GLN A 100 -11.10 5.15 2.96
CA GLN A 100 -10.22 6.26 3.25
C GLN A 100 -8.76 5.88 3.01
N CYS A 101 -7.94 6.87 2.73
CA CYS A 101 -6.50 6.68 2.54
C CYS A 101 -5.84 5.98 3.75
N THR A 102 -6.28 6.32 4.95
CA THR A 102 -5.78 5.73 6.20
C THR A 102 -6.13 4.25 6.33
N SER A 103 -7.37 3.86 6.05
CA SER A 103 -7.79 2.47 6.08
C SER A 103 -7.03 1.63 5.05
N TYR A 104 -6.88 2.14 3.83
CA TYR A 104 -6.15 1.45 2.77
C TYR A 104 -4.66 1.31 3.08
N ALA A 105 -3.99 2.39 3.46
CA ALA A 105 -2.56 2.35 3.78
C ALA A 105 -2.27 1.43 4.98
N ALA A 106 -3.12 1.44 6.01
CA ALA A 106 -3.01 0.52 7.14
C ALA A 106 -3.23 -0.93 6.71
N TYR A 107 -4.23 -1.19 5.86
CA TYR A 107 -4.47 -2.52 5.30
C TYR A 107 -3.24 -3.02 4.54
N LYS A 108 -2.68 -2.22 3.63
CA LYS A 108 -1.49 -2.58 2.84
C LYS A 108 -0.27 -2.86 3.72
N ALA A 109 -0.08 -2.07 4.75
CA ALA A 109 1.02 -2.27 5.69
C ALA A 109 0.89 -3.60 6.45
N VAL A 110 -0.29 -3.91 6.98
CA VAL A 110 -0.54 -5.19 7.67
C VAL A 110 -0.47 -6.37 6.70
N GLU A 111 -0.97 -6.19 5.47
CA GLU A 111 -0.91 -7.21 4.43
C GLU A 111 0.53 -7.59 4.09
N TYR A 112 1.41 -6.60 3.94
CA TYR A 112 2.79 -6.82 3.52
C TYR A 112 3.71 -7.22 4.70
N TRP A 113 3.66 -6.46 5.79
CA TRP A 113 4.57 -6.62 6.93
C TRP A 113 4.06 -7.58 8.00
N GLY A 114 2.77 -7.95 7.92
CA GLY A 114 2.14 -8.87 8.86
C GLY A 114 1.40 -8.18 10.02
N PRO A 115 0.62 -8.97 10.79
CA PRO A 115 -0.28 -8.44 11.81
C PRO A 115 0.43 -7.94 13.09
N HIS A 116 1.74 -8.10 13.18
CA HIS A 116 2.52 -7.64 14.34
C HIS A 116 2.79 -6.14 14.33
N ILE A 117 2.66 -5.49 13.17
CA ILE A 117 2.83 -4.04 13.08
C ILE A 117 1.63 -3.29 13.68
N ARG A 118 1.91 -2.13 14.26
CA ARG A 118 0.88 -1.33 14.93
C ARG A 118 0.59 -0.09 14.11
N VAL A 119 -0.46 -0.15 13.30
CA VAL A 119 -0.93 0.98 12.45
C VAL A 119 -2.34 1.42 12.79
N THR A 120 -2.86 1.06 13.97
CA THR A 120 -4.20 1.42 14.43
C THR A 120 -4.18 2.62 15.37
N GLY A 121 -5.24 3.43 15.33
CA GLY A 121 -5.38 4.54 16.27
C GLY A 121 -4.50 5.76 15.99
N TRP A 122 -3.89 5.86 14.80
CA TRP A 122 -2.99 6.99 14.46
C TRP A 122 -3.73 8.26 14.05
N GLY A 123 -5.07 8.22 14.04
CA GLY A 123 -5.90 9.37 13.70
C GLY A 123 -5.93 9.68 12.22
N ASN A 124 -6.09 10.97 11.92
CA ASN A 124 -6.07 11.46 10.53
C ASN A 124 -4.67 11.36 9.91
N ALA A 125 -4.60 11.34 8.60
CA ALA A 125 -3.33 11.15 7.88
C ALA A 125 -2.23 12.13 8.26
N TYR A 126 -2.56 13.37 8.62
CA TYR A 126 -1.57 14.37 9.04
C TYR A 126 -0.80 13.99 10.32
N SER A 127 -1.36 13.15 11.18
CA SER A 127 -0.72 12.74 12.45
C SER A 127 0.12 11.47 12.35
N TRP A 128 0.10 10.75 11.23
CA TRP A 128 0.67 9.43 11.11
C TRP A 128 2.18 9.38 11.33
N ALA A 129 2.94 10.34 10.79
CA ALA A 129 4.39 10.40 11.02
C ALA A 129 4.75 10.58 12.50
N ALA A 130 3.97 11.36 13.23
CA ALA A 130 4.19 11.56 14.67
C ALA A 130 3.81 10.30 15.46
N ALA A 131 2.67 9.68 15.15
CA ALA A 131 2.24 8.45 15.79
C ALA A 131 3.23 7.30 15.55
N ALA A 132 3.71 7.15 14.32
CA ALA A 132 4.71 6.13 13.98
C ALA A 132 6.01 6.31 14.79
N ARG A 133 6.52 7.54 14.89
CA ARG A 133 7.71 7.83 15.70
C ARG A 133 7.51 7.49 17.18
N SER A 134 6.33 7.78 17.73
CA SER A 134 6.04 7.47 19.14
C SER A 134 6.03 5.98 19.45
N LEU A 135 5.83 5.15 18.43
CA LEU A 135 5.87 3.69 18.51
C LEU A 135 7.25 3.10 18.13
N GLY A 136 8.23 3.95 17.83
CA GLY A 136 9.58 3.54 17.51
C GLY A 136 9.82 3.18 16.04
N TYR A 137 8.86 3.41 15.14
CA TYR A 137 9.06 3.22 13.71
C TYR A 137 9.99 4.28 13.13
N ARG A 138 10.82 3.87 12.19
CA ARG A 138 11.66 4.79 11.43
C ARG A 138 10.78 5.68 10.54
N VAL A 139 10.97 7.00 10.66
CA VAL A 139 10.25 7.99 9.85
C VAL A 139 11.24 9.03 9.36
N ASP A 140 11.44 9.08 8.08
CA ASP A 140 12.41 9.98 7.43
C ASP A 140 11.85 10.63 6.15
N ARG A 141 12.74 11.11 5.26
CA ARG A 141 12.39 11.76 3.99
C ARG A 141 12.81 10.92 2.78
N THR A 142 13.28 9.69 2.99
CA THR A 142 13.78 8.82 1.94
C THR A 142 12.72 7.77 1.59
N PRO A 143 12.21 7.76 0.35
CA PRO A 143 11.23 6.76 -0.04
C PRO A 143 11.85 5.36 -0.08
N SER A 144 11.10 4.37 0.32
CA SER A 144 11.38 2.96 0.04
C SER A 144 10.12 2.26 -0.41
N ALA A 145 10.26 1.23 -1.21
CA ALA A 145 9.14 0.35 -1.52
C ALA A 145 8.55 -0.23 -0.23
N HIS A 146 7.24 -0.38 -0.19
CA HIS A 146 6.49 -0.93 0.93
C HIS A 146 6.54 -0.08 2.22
N SER A 147 6.88 1.20 2.09
CA SER A 147 6.68 2.21 3.12
C SER A 147 5.35 2.95 2.92
N ILE A 148 4.94 3.70 3.92
CA ILE A 148 3.81 4.63 3.79
C ILE A 148 4.34 6.05 3.59
N ALA A 149 3.99 6.67 2.47
CA ALA A 149 4.24 8.08 2.24
C ALA A 149 3.12 8.91 2.85
N GLN A 150 3.48 9.90 3.68
CA GLN A 150 2.56 10.75 4.41
C GLN A 150 2.81 12.22 4.11
N THR A 151 1.75 12.98 3.85
CA THR A 151 1.76 14.44 3.81
C THR A 151 0.74 15.01 4.77
N ALA A 152 1.08 16.15 5.37
CA ALA A 152 0.16 16.92 6.22
C ALA A 152 -0.62 17.99 5.43
N SER A 153 -0.49 18.03 4.11
CA SER A 153 -1.18 18.99 3.26
C SER A 153 -2.70 18.82 3.32
N GLY A 154 -3.43 19.92 3.32
CA GLY A 154 -4.90 19.93 3.44
C GLY A 154 -5.38 19.74 4.88
N ALA A 155 -6.70 19.73 5.07
CA ALA A 155 -7.31 19.68 6.40
C ALA A 155 -7.07 18.36 7.15
N TRP A 156 -6.89 17.25 6.42
CA TRP A 156 -6.80 15.90 6.99
C TRP A 156 -5.45 15.22 6.72
N GLY A 157 -4.60 15.81 5.86
CA GLY A 157 -3.42 15.16 5.33
C GLY A 157 -3.78 14.05 4.34
N HIS A 158 -2.76 13.30 3.90
CA HIS A 158 -2.95 12.14 3.04
C HIS A 158 -1.86 11.09 3.28
N VAL A 159 -2.20 9.82 3.12
CA VAL A 159 -1.27 8.69 3.18
C VAL A 159 -1.45 7.81 1.96
N MET A 160 -0.33 7.25 1.49
CA MET A 160 -0.25 6.41 0.31
C MET A 160 0.68 5.24 0.59
N TRP A 161 0.44 4.14 -0.06
CA TRP A 161 1.37 3.01 -0.08
C TRP A 161 2.39 3.19 -1.21
N VAL A 162 3.67 3.08 -0.89
CA VAL A 162 4.75 3.12 -1.90
C VAL A 162 4.90 1.74 -2.50
N GLU A 163 4.49 1.57 -3.75
CA GLU A 163 4.61 0.30 -4.47
C GLU A 163 6.05 0.08 -4.96
N SER A 164 6.70 1.13 -5.45
CA SER A 164 8.09 1.08 -5.90
C SER A 164 8.75 2.45 -5.89
N VAL A 165 10.09 2.45 -5.90
CA VAL A 165 10.91 3.65 -6.10
C VAL A 165 11.67 3.50 -7.40
N ASN A 166 11.54 4.49 -8.27
CA ASN A 166 12.17 4.54 -9.59
C ASN A 166 13.66 4.92 -9.49
N ALA A 167 14.44 4.58 -10.52
CA ALA A 167 15.86 4.90 -10.58
C ALA A 167 16.16 6.42 -10.49
N ASN A 168 15.23 7.27 -10.91
CA ASN A 168 15.32 8.72 -10.80
C ASN A 168 14.89 9.28 -9.43
N GLY A 169 14.60 8.42 -8.47
CA GLY A 169 14.19 8.79 -7.11
C GLY A 169 12.71 9.16 -6.95
N THR A 170 11.92 9.12 -8.03
CA THR A 170 10.46 9.23 -7.92
C THR A 170 9.85 7.92 -7.43
N MET A 171 8.58 7.93 -7.03
CA MET A 171 7.89 6.75 -6.51
C MET A 171 6.58 6.50 -7.26
N ASN A 172 6.20 5.23 -7.33
CA ASN A 172 4.86 4.81 -7.74
C ASN A 172 4.07 4.44 -6.51
N VAL A 173 2.83 4.89 -6.43
CA VAL A 173 2.03 4.76 -5.22
C VAL A 173 0.62 4.29 -5.52
N SER A 174 0.07 3.49 -4.62
CA SER A 174 -1.36 3.18 -4.58
C SER A 174 -2.01 3.87 -3.38
N GLU A 175 -3.26 4.24 -3.55
CA GLU A 175 -3.97 5.03 -2.55
C GLU A 175 -5.48 4.87 -2.68
N TYR A 176 -6.20 5.36 -1.72
CA TYR A 176 -7.65 5.52 -1.76
C TYR A 176 -8.04 6.95 -1.42
N ASN A 177 -9.22 7.35 -1.90
CA ASN A 177 -9.81 8.62 -1.56
C ASN A 177 -8.98 9.84 -1.99
N ASN A 178 -8.39 9.77 -3.16
CA ASN A 178 -7.75 10.90 -3.82
C ASN A 178 -8.40 11.12 -5.19
N LEU A 179 -9.16 12.20 -5.32
CA LEU A 179 -9.94 12.50 -6.53
C LEU A 179 -9.09 12.57 -7.80
N TYR A 180 -7.86 13.07 -7.68
CA TYR A 180 -6.97 13.30 -8.84
C TYR A 180 -6.35 12.02 -9.41
N SER A 181 -6.30 10.96 -8.62
CA SER A 181 -5.77 9.64 -9.01
C SER A 181 -6.83 8.57 -9.06
N SER A 182 -8.04 8.88 -8.60
CA SER A 182 -9.15 7.95 -8.52
C SER A 182 -9.46 7.32 -9.87
N ARG A 183 -9.61 6.01 -9.89
CA ARG A 183 -9.95 5.22 -11.06
C ARG A 183 -11.28 5.65 -11.69
N SER A 184 -12.28 5.92 -10.85
CA SER A 184 -13.62 6.36 -11.28
C SER A 184 -13.76 7.87 -11.40
N GLY A 185 -12.79 8.66 -10.96
CA GLY A 185 -12.90 10.11 -10.82
C GLY A 185 -13.76 10.53 -9.64
N GLN A 186 -13.97 9.65 -8.66
CA GLN A 186 -14.79 9.94 -7.47
C GLN A 186 -13.98 9.74 -6.18
N TRP A 187 -14.43 10.39 -5.11
CA TRP A 187 -13.89 10.16 -3.76
C TRP A 187 -14.20 8.75 -3.28
N GLY A 188 -13.31 8.18 -2.47
CA GLY A 188 -13.51 6.87 -1.87
C GLY A 188 -13.19 5.70 -2.80
N ASP A 189 -12.51 5.94 -3.91
CA ASP A 189 -12.08 4.89 -4.84
C ASP A 189 -10.56 4.72 -4.85
N PHE A 190 -10.13 3.61 -5.43
CA PHE A 190 -8.73 3.27 -5.66
C PHE A 190 -8.08 4.26 -6.65
N GLY A 191 -6.86 4.63 -6.35
CA GLY A 191 -6.01 5.43 -7.20
C GLY A 191 -4.61 4.87 -7.29
N TYR A 192 -3.98 5.13 -8.43
CA TYR A 192 -2.58 4.80 -8.67
C TYR A 192 -1.88 5.98 -9.33
N ARG A 193 -0.71 6.32 -8.83
CA ARG A 193 0.12 7.40 -9.42
C ARG A 193 1.54 6.91 -9.66
N VAL A 194 2.10 7.39 -10.76
CA VAL A 194 3.47 7.09 -11.16
C VAL A 194 4.34 8.31 -11.18
N GLY A 195 5.62 8.13 -10.93
CA GLY A 195 6.60 9.20 -10.99
C GLY A 195 6.36 10.30 -9.97
N VAL A 196 5.75 9.98 -8.82
CA VAL A 196 5.46 10.95 -7.76
C VAL A 196 6.76 11.40 -7.11
N SER A 197 7.00 12.71 -7.07
CA SER A 197 8.16 13.26 -6.36
C SER A 197 8.07 12.98 -4.86
N PRO A 198 9.15 12.52 -4.21
CA PRO A 198 9.16 12.30 -2.76
C PRO A 198 9.18 13.60 -1.95
N ALA A 199 9.37 14.75 -2.60
CA ALA A 199 9.44 16.03 -1.93
C ALA A 199 8.13 16.36 -1.20
N GLY A 200 8.25 16.75 0.07
CA GLY A 200 7.09 17.11 0.91
C GLY A 200 6.46 15.97 1.67
N TYR A 201 6.90 14.71 1.45
CA TYR A 201 6.41 13.56 2.19
C TYR A 201 7.36 13.12 3.31
N TYR A 202 6.79 12.56 4.36
CA TYR A 202 7.46 11.67 5.28
C TYR A 202 7.23 10.22 4.86
N PHE A 203 8.20 9.36 5.12
CA PHE A 203 8.09 7.94 4.86
C PHE A 203 8.15 7.17 6.17
N ILE A 204 7.16 6.32 6.38
CA ILE A 204 7.03 5.47 7.57
C ILE A 204 7.44 4.07 7.15
N HIS A 205 8.46 3.54 7.81
CA HIS A 205 9.05 2.25 7.52
C HIS A 205 8.74 1.26 8.65
N PHE A 206 8.57 0.01 8.27
CA PHE A 206 8.22 -1.08 9.20
C PHE A 206 9.28 -2.18 9.24
N ASP A 207 10.43 -1.96 8.57
CA ASP A 207 11.62 -2.80 8.57
C ASP A 207 12.43 -2.67 9.89
#